data_8e333633f7ad148dbc7e91255dfad10a
#
_entry.id   8e333633f7ad148dbc7e91255dfad10a
#
_cell.length_a   1.000
_cell.length_b   1.000
_cell.length_c   1.000
_cell.angle_alpha   90.00
_cell.angle_beta   90.00
_cell.angle_gamma   90.00
#
_symmetry.space_group_name_H-M   'P 1'
#
loop_
_entity.id
_entity.type
_entity.pdbx_description
1 polymer ?
#
loop_
_entity_poly.entity_id
_entity_poly.type
_entity_poly.pdbx_seq_one_letter_code
_entity_poly.pdbx_strand_id
1 'polypeptide(L)'
;MQDAAEATKIFHYGNALPRESRHHFQGRHSLGFIKQSTSSHARLNVPTLVQVAAMAIILIRGLDVLMIMNTLGIRGMGEFIHRSVQTWSLTLVFLASLVLVFIEIYCAFSLVKGRSWARWVYLATQIIVSGYLWAASLGYGYPELFSIAGESKRDILHSLVMQKLPDLLILFLLFIPAPSRRFFRLQ
;
A
#
# COMPACT_ATOMS: atom_id res chain seq x y z
N MET A 1 -36.15 -61.57 27.84
CA MET A 1 -35.38 -61.57 26.60
C MET A 1 -34.37 -60.45 26.77
N GLN A 2 -33.24 -60.63 27.50
CA GLN A 2 -32.01 -61.27 27.07
C GLN A 2 -31.56 -60.68 25.73
N ASP A 3 -30.48 -60.02 25.49
CA ASP A 3 -29.16 -59.89 26.13
C ASP A 3 -28.48 -58.65 25.52
N ALA A 4 -27.75 -57.93 26.24
CA ALA A 4 -26.57 -57.22 25.73
C ALA A 4 -25.94 -56.39 26.84
N ALA A 5 -25.64 -57.05 27.91
CA ALA A 5 -24.67 -56.58 28.86
C ALA A 5 -23.44 -57.47 28.65
N GLU A 6 -22.47 -56.98 27.92
CA GLU A 6 -21.05 -57.40 28.03
C GLU A 6 -20.25 -56.71 26.94
N ALA A 7 -19.44 -55.76 27.34
CA ALA A 7 -18.12 -55.49 26.78
C ALA A 7 -17.49 -54.24 27.41
N THR A 8 -17.48 -54.22 28.74
CA THR A 8 -16.60 -53.30 29.47
C THR A 8 -15.53 -54.16 30.15
N LYS A 9 -14.50 -54.53 29.45
CA LYS A 9 -13.23 -55.06 29.98
C LYS A 9 -12.11 -54.16 29.45
N ILE A 10 -11.78 -53.14 30.22
CA ILE A 10 -10.59 -53.16 31.07
C ILE A 10 -9.34 -53.64 30.32
N PHE A 11 -8.54 -52.69 29.91
CA PHE A 11 -7.11 -52.91 29.82
C PHE A 11 -6.37 -51.88 30.69
N HIS A 12 -6.33 -52.24 31.97
CA HIS A 12 -5.28 -51.78 32.85
C HIS A 12 -4.04 -52.58 32.52
N TYR A 13 -3.07 -52.02 31.90
CA TYR A 13 -1.70 -52.48 31.95
C TYR A 13 -0.82 -51.41 32.52
N GLY A 14 -0.59 -51.56 33.83
CA GLY A 14 0.55 -50.91 34.49
C GLY A 14 1.82 -51.54 34.01
N ASN A 15 2.69 -50.77 33.45
CA ASN A 15 4.08 -51.09 33.33
C ASN A 15 4.87 -50.16 34.20
N ALA A 16 5.24 -50.73 35.34
CA ALA A 16 6.30 -50.24 36.22
C ALA A 16 7.62 -50.21 35.44
N LEU A 17 8.19 -49.04 35.32
CA LEU A 17 9.58 -48.88 34.83
C LEU A 17 10.54 -49.24 35.94
N PRO A 18 11.58 -50.02 35.68
CA PRO A 18 12.63 -50.32 36.65
C PRO A 18 13.49 -49.10 36.91
N ARG A 19 13.72 -48.90 38.16
CA ARG A 19 14.60 -47.93 38.75
C ARG A 19 16.01 -48.54 38.76
N GLU A 20 16.85 -48.17 37.78
CA GLU A 20 18.28 -48.46 37.84
C GLU A 20 19.10 -47.36 37.26
N SER A 21 19.86 -46.96 38.00
CA SER A 21 21.25 -46.74 38.36
C SER A 21 21.77 -45.37 37.98
N ARG A 22 22.02 -44.64 39.06
CA ARG A 22 22.93 -43.50 39.08
C ARG A 22 24.31 -43.99 38.58
N HIS A 23 24.74 -43.54 37.45
CA HIS A 23 26.14 -43.39 37.15
C HIS A 23 26.46 -41.92 36.93
N HIS A 24 27.11 -41.42 37.91
CA HIS A 24 28.01 -40.29 37.93
C HIS A 24 28.86 -40.29 36.64
N PHE A 25 28.57 -39.38 35.73
CA PHE A 25 29.55 -38.98 34.74
C PHE A 25 29.69 -37.46 34.82
N GLN A 26 30.61 -37.08 35.69
CA GLN A 26 31.21 -35.78 35.73
C GLN A 26 32.17 -35.68 34.54
N GLY A 27 31.78 -35.03 33.50
CA GLY A 27 32.57 -34.80 32.29
C GLY A 27 32.25 -33.43 31.73
N ARG A 28 32.83 -32.47 32.36
CA ARG A 28 33.29 -31.16 31.87
C ARG A 28 33.50 -31.19 30.33
N HIS A 29 32.65 -30.47 29.62
CA HIS A 29 33.02 -29.66 28.48
C HIS A 29 31.87 -28.72 28.19
N SER A 30 31.95 -27.56 28.81
CA SER A 30 31.22 -26.36 28.43
C SER A 30 31.70 -25.89 27.04
N LEU A 31 31.26 -26.55 26.00
CA LEU A 31 31.23 -25.93 24.69
C LEU A 31 29.97 -25.10 24.68
N GLY A 32 30.19 -23.81 24.92
CA GLY A 32 29.19 -22.80 24.72
C GLY A 32 28.61 -22.96 23.31
N PHE A 33 27.48 -23.64 23.24
CA PHE A 33 26.57 -23.50 22.13
C PHE A 33 26.09 -22.05 22.18
N ILE A 34 26.91 -21.20 21.56
CA ILE A 34 26.44 -19.90 21.13
C ILE A 34 25.23 -20.25 20.25
N LYS A 35 24.06 -20.23 20.87
CA LYS A 35 22.81 -20.16 20.15
C LYS A 35 22.89 -18.84 19.42
N GLN A 36 23.54 -18.89 18.25
CA GLN A 36 23.40 -17.85 17.26
C GLN A 36 21.91 -17.78 17.02
N SER A 37 21.29 -16.92 17.79
CA SER A 37 20.04 -16.33 17.47
C SER A 37 20.24 -15.63 16.11
N THR A 38 20.28 -16.42 15.06
CA THR A 38 19.94 -15.96 13.74
C THR A 38 18.48 -15.56 13.84
N SER A 39 18.25 -14.40 14.44
CA SER A 39 17.14 -13.57 14.05
C SER A 39 17.40 -13.21 12.57
N SER A 40 17.28 -14.20 11.70
CA SER A 40 16.89 -13.96 10.34
C SER A 40 15.51 -13.29 10.51
N HIS A 41 15.53 -11.96 10.65
CA HIS A 41 14.40 -11.17 10.24
C HIS A 41 14.06 -11.73 8.86
N ALA A 42 13.07 -12.61 8.81
CA ALA A 42 12.47 -13.03 7.59
C ALA A 42 11.98 -11.70 6.99
N ARG A 43 12.81 -11.10 6.13
CA ARG A 43 12.43 -9.96 5.32
C ARG A 43 11.26 -10.53 4.54
N LEU A 44 10.05 -10.19 4.98
CA LEU A 44 8.85 -10.51 4.23
C LEU A 44 9.11 -9.95 2.84
N ASN A 45 9.42 -10.85 1.91
CA ASN A 45 9.71 -10.45 0.53
C ASN A 45 8.48 -9.71 0.04
N VAL A 46 8.65 -8.42 -0.22
CA VAL A 46 7.58 -7.57 -0.73
C VAL A 46 7.08 -8.21 -2.03
N PRO A 47 5.79 -8.52 -2.16
CA PRO A 47 5.27 -9.07 -3.39
C PRO A 47 5.62 -8.16 -4.57
N THR A 48 6.06 -8.73 -5.67
CA THR A 48 6.45 -7.98 -6.88
C THR A 48 5.37 -7.02 -7.34
N LEU A 49 4.09 -7.39 -7.19
CA LEU A 49 2.95 -6.53 -7.54
C LEU A 49 2.88 -5.25 -6.69
N VAL A 50 3.17 -5.33 -5.39
CA VAL A 50 3.20 -4.17 -4.51
C VAL A 50 4.39 -3.27 -4.85
N GLN A 51 5.54 -3.86 -5.16
CA GLN A 51 6.73 -3.13 -5.58
C GLN A 51 6.49 -2.42 -6.93
N VAL A 52 5.90 -3.11 -7.91
CA VAL A 52 5.52 -2.52 -9.21
C VAL A 52 4.52 -1.38 -9.02
N ALA A 53 3.50 -1.55 -8.17
CA ALA A 53 2.54 -0.50 -7.88
C ALA A 53 3.20 0.73 -7.24
N ALA A 54 4.08 0.54 -6.27
CA ALA A 54 4.80 1.65 -5.63
C ALA A 54 5.73 2.39 -6.60
N MET A 55 6.46 1.65 -7.44
CA MET A 55 7.30 2.24 -8.49
C MET A 55 6.46 2.99 -9.52
N ALA A 56 5.31 2.45 -9.91
CA ALA A 56 4.39 3.09 -10.85
C ALA A 56 3.87 4.43 -10.29
N ILE A 57 3.53 4.51 -9.01
CA ILE A 57 3.11 5.79 -8.38
C ILE A 57 4.21 6.85 -8.56
N ILE A 58 5.45 6.51 -8.22
CA ILE A 58 6.58 7.45 -8.31
C ILE A 58 6.82 7.89 -9.75
N LEU A 59 6.78 6.92 -10.69
CA LEU A 59 7.00 7.20 -12.11
C LEU A 59 5.90 8.09 -12.70
N ILE A 60 4.64 7.81 -12.40
CA ILE A 60 3.51 8.61 -12.90
C ILE A 60 3.61 10.03 -12.37
N ARG A 61 3.84 10.22 -11.06
CA ARG A 61 4.00 11.58 -10.49
C ARG A 61 5.23 12.31 -11.04
N GLY A 62 6.32 11.59 -11.27
CA GLY A 62 7.49 12.15 -11.95
C GLY A 62 7.19 12.58 -13.39
N LEU A 63 6.47 11.75 -14.15
CA LEU A 63 6.04 12.06 -15.51
C LEU A 63 5.07 13.24 -15.54
N ASP A 64 4.10 13.32 -14.63
CA ASP A 64 3.15 14.43 -14.53
C ASP A 64 3.90 15.76 -14.38
N VAL A 65 4.88 15.81 -13.47
CA VAL A 65 5.73 17.00 -13.26
C VAL A 65 6.55 17.33 -14.51
N LEU A 66 7.16 16.32 -15.15
CA LEU A 66 7.94 16.51 -16.36
C LEU A 66 7.06 17.01 -17.52
N MET A 67 5.85 16.48 -17.69
CA MET A 67 4.93 16.94 -18.70
C MET A 67 4.51 18.40 -18.49
N ILE A 68 4.21 18.78 -17.25
CA ILE A 68 3.90 20.18 -16.91
C ILE A 68 5.09 21.08 -17.24
N MET A 69 6.30 20.69 -16.85
CA MET A 69 7.51 21.44 -17.18
C MET A 69 7.76 21.57 -18.67
N ASN A 70 7.52 20.48 -19.43
CA ASN A 70 7.70 20.49 -20.89
C ASN A 70 6.65 21.36 -21.58
N THR A 71 5.40 21.33 -21.10
CA THR A 71 4.27 22.07 -21.71
C THR A 71 4.36 23.57 -21.41
N LEU A 72 4.65 23.95 -20.18
CA LEU A 72 4.72 25.35 -19.75
C LEU A 72 6.07 26.00 -20.03
N GLY A 73 7.14 25.20 -20.04
CA GLY A 73 8.49 25.71 -20.02
C GLY A 73 8.83 26.47 -18.72
N ILE A 74 10.07 26.92 -18.58
CA ILE A 74 10.53 27.60 -17.34
C ILE A 74 9.79 28.92 -17.12
N ARG A 75 9.52 29.69 -18.17
CA ARG A 75 8.80 30.97 -18.06
C ARG A 75 7.34 30.77 -17.71
N GLY A 76 6.66 29.82 -18.38
CA GLY A 76 5.26 29.51 -18.12
C GLY A 76 5.05 28.92 -16.71
N MET A 77 6.03 28.19 -16.18
CA MET A 77 6.02 27.73 -14.80
C MET A 77 6.06 28.90 -13.81
N GLY A 78 6.92 29.90 -14.06
CA GLY A 78 6.97 31.12 -13.26
C GLY A 78 5.64 31.89 -13.28
N GLU A 79 5.03 32.03 -14.46
CA GLU A 79 3.70 32.66 -14.60
C GLU A 79 2.59 31.86 -13.91
N PHE A 80 2.62 30.53 -14.02
CA PHE A 80 1.68 29.64 -13.33
C PHE A 80 1.76 29.81 -11.81
N ILE A 81 2.98 29.79 -11.25
CA ILE A 81 3.19 30.01 -9.82
C ILE A 81 2.72 31.40 -9.42
N HIS A 82 3.09 32.44 -10.20
CA HIS A 82 2.68 33.80 -9.94
C HIS A 82 1.15 33.97 -9.93
N ARG A 83 0.43 33.38 -10.90
CA ARG A 83 -1.03 33.36 -10.93
C ARG A 83 -1.62 32.60 -9.75
N SER A 84 -1.01 31.48 -9.36
CA SER A 84 -1.49 30.65 -8.24
C SER A 84 -1.39 31.37 -6.88
N VAL A 85 -0.55 32.40 -6.74
CA VAL A 85 -0.40 33.14 -5.49
C VAL A 85 -1.12 34.51 -5.48
N GLN A 86 -1.86 34.83 -6.53
CA GLN A 86 -2.61 36.10 -6.61
C GLN A 86 -3.76 36.21 -5.61
N THR A 87 -4.39 35.08 -5.28
CA THR A 87 -5.51 35.02 -4.35
C THR A 87 -5.27 33.95 -3.28
N TRP A 88 -5.65 34.22 -2.05
CA TRP A 88 -5.51 33.27 -0.94
C TRP A 88 -6.12 31.90 -1.24
N SER A 89 -7.27 31.86 -1.90
CA SER A 89 -7.94 30.61 -2.27
C SER A 89 -7.17 29.82 -3.33
N LEU A 90 -6.60 30.48 -4.34
CA LEU A 90 -5.72 29.82 -5.33
C LEU A 90 -4.43 29.32 -4.68
N THR A 91 -3.83 30.09 -3.78
CA THR A 91 -2.66 29.69 -3.02
C THR A 91 -2.95 28.43 -2.21
N LEU A 92 -4.09 28.37 -1.53
CA LEU A 92 -4.49 27.18 -0.75
C LEU A 92 -4.68 25.94 -1.64
N VAL A 93 -5.33 26.09 -2.78
CA VAL A 93 -5.52 24.98 -3.74
C VAL A 93 -4.17 24.51 -4.28
N PHE A 94 -3.28 25.43 -4.63
CA PHE A 94 -1.94 25.10 -5.09
C PHE A 94 -1.13 24.37 -4.00
N LEU A 95 -1.12 24.87 -2.77
CA LEU A 95 -0.45 24.20 -1.65
C LEU A 95 -1.06 22.82 -1.37
N ALA A 96 -2.39 22.71 -1.40
CA ALA A 96 -3.07 21.45 -1.23
C ALA A 96 -2.66 20.43 -2.30
N SER A 97 -2.54 20.85 -3.57
CA SER A 97 -2.08 19.97 -4.65
C SER A 97 -0.66 19.48 -4.44
N LEU A 98 0.26 20.35 -3.98
CA LEU A 98 1.62 19.95 -3.64
C LEU A 98 1.65 18.94 -2.48
N VAL A 99 0.88 19.21 -1.43
CA VAL A 99 0.78 18.30 -0.28
C VAL A 99 0.25 16.93 -0.72
N LEU A 100 -0.75 16.90 -1.60
CA LEU A 100 -1.28 15.63 -2.15
C LEU A 100 -0.21 14.84 -2.90
N VAL A 101 0.59 15.49 -3.76
CA VAL A 101 1.71 14.82 -4.45
C VAL A 101 2.72 14.24 -3.46
N PHE A 102 3.09 14.99 -2.40
CA PHE A 102 3.97 14.48 -1.36
C PHE A 102 3.36 13.30 -0.59
N ILE A 103 2.07 13.35 -0.27
CA ILE A 103 1.36 12.25 0.37
C ILE A 103 1.39 11.00 -0.52
N GLU A 104 1.18 11.12 -1.82
CA GLU A 104 1.19 10.00 -2.76
C GLU A 104 2.58 9.36 -2.88
N ILE A 105 3.64 10.18 -2.95
CA ILE A 105 5.02 9.68 -2.93
C ILE A 105 5.32 8.99 -1.59
N TYR A 106 4.90 9.58 -0.47
CA TYR A 106 5.05 8.98 0.85
C TYR A 106 4.28 7.66 1.00
N CYS A 107 3.09 7.58 0.39
CA CYS A 107 2.32 6.33 0.30
C CYS A 107 3.09 5.26 -0.47
N ALA A 108 3.74 5.60 -1.59
CA ALA A 108 4.54 4.65 -2.36
C ALA A 108 5.65 4.02 -1.51
N PHE A 109 6.41 4.82 -0.76
CA PHE A 109 7.42 4.30 0.16
C PHE A 109 6.83 3.47 1.31
N SER A 110 5.67 3.88 1.82
CA SER A 110 4.97 3.16 2.89
C SER A 110 4.39 1.83 2.44
N LEU A 111 3.97 1.72 1.17
CA LEU A 111 3.51 0.48 0.55
C LEU A 111 4.63 -0.56 0.48
N VAL A 112 5.84 -0.17 0.09
CA VAL A 112 7.02 -1.05 0.08
C VAL A 112 7.37 -1.52 1.49
N LYS A 113 7.14 -0.67 2.51
CA LYS A 113 7.32 -1.03 3.93
C LYS A 113 6.19 -1.92 4.48
N GLY A 114 5.20 -2.28 3.67
CA GLY A 114 4.09 -3.15 4.05
C GLY A 114 2.95 -2.48 4.83
N ARG A 115 2.99 -1.17 5.00
CA ARG A 115 1.97 -0.47 5.80
C ARG A 115 0.61 -0.50 5.11
N SER A 116 -0.35 -1.20 5.72
CA SER A 116 -1.69 -1.39 5.16
C SER A 116 -2.52 -0.10 5.02
N TRP A 117 -2.28 0.90 5.86
CA TRP A 117 -2.95 2.19 5.79
C TRP A 117 -2.62 2.97 4.52
N ALA A 118 -1.40 2.80 3.96
CA ALA A 118 -0.94 3.56 2.81
C ALA A 118 -1.82 3.34 1.56
N ARG A 119 -2.35 2.14 1.35
CA ARG A 119 -3.28 1.86 0.24
C ARG A 119 -4.61 2.59 0.39
N TRP A 120 -5.12 2.73 1.63
CA TRP A 120 -6.36 3.45 1.89
C TRP A 120 -6.19 4.97 1.74
N VAL A 121 -5.04 5.49 2.20
CA VAL A 121 -4.72 6.91 2.00
C VAL A 121 -4.55 7.20 0.51
N TYR A 122 -3.85 6.35 -0.25
CA TYR A 122 -3.73 6.50 -1.69
C TYR A 122 -5.10 6.46 -2.40
N LEU A 123 -5.98 5.54 -2.01
CA LEU A 123 -7.36 5.51 -2.51
C LEU A 123 -8.11 6.82 -2.21
N ALA A 124 -8.02 7.30 -0.98
CA ALA A 124 -8.67 8.54 -0.56
C ALA A 124 -8.15 9.75 -1.35
N THR A 125 -6.83 9.87 -1.56
CA THR A 125 -6.26 10.96 -2.38
C THR A 125 -6.76 10.90 -3.82
N GLN A 126 -6.88 9.71 -4.43
CA GLN A 126 -7.41 9.57 -5.79
C GLN A 126 -8.89 9.98 -5.89
N ILE A 127 -9.70 9.64 -4.88
CA ILE A 127 -11.11 10.07 -4.83
C ILE A 127 -11.20 11.60 -4.72
N ILE A 128 -10.41 12.21 -3.84
CA ILE A 128 -10.40 13.66 -3.62
C ILE A 128 -9.97 14.39 -4.91
N VAL A 129 -8.85 13.97 -5.52
CA VAL A 129 -8.33 14.59 -6.75
C VAL A 129 -9.31 14.43 -7.91
N SER A 130 -9.85 13.23 -8.12
CA SER A 130 -10.80 12.98 -9.20
C SER A 130 -12.11 13.76 -9.00
N GLY A 131 -12.59 13.83 -7.76
CA GLY A 131 -13.77 14.62 -7.42
C GLY A 131 -13.56 16.11 -7.64
N TYR A 132 -12.39 16.64 -7.27
CA TYR A 132 -12.04 18.03 -7.51
C TYR A 132 -11.94 18.35 -9.01
N LEU A 133 -11.25 17.50 -9.80
CA LEU A 133 -11.13 17.66 -11.25
C LEU A 133 -12.50 17.62 -11.94
N TRP A 134 -13.38 16.74 -11.49
CA TRP A 134 -14.75 16.67 -11.97
C TRP A 134 -15.52 17.96 -11.65
N ALA A 135 -15.45 18.44 -10.40
CA ALA A 135 -16.11 19.68 -9.99
C ALA A 135 -15.57 20.90 -10.77
N ALA A 136 -14.26 21.00 -10.94
CA ALA A 136 -13.63 22.06 -11.73
C ALA A 136 -14.07 22.04 -13.18
N SER A 137 -14.23 20.85 -13.78
CA SER A 137 -14.70 20.69 -15.16
C SER A 137 -16.18 21.03 -15.33
N LEU A 138 -16.96 21.06 -14.24
CA LEU A 138 -18.34 21.55 -14.23
C LEU A 138 -18.45 23.07 -13.97
N GLY A 139 -17.31 23.76 -13.86
CA GLY A 139 -17.25 25.20 -13.62
C GLY A 139 -17.22 25.61 -12.14
N TYR A 140 -17.09 24.65 -11.20
CA TYR A 140 -16.93 24.92 -9.78
C TYR A 140 -15.43 24.97 -9.42
N GLY A 141 -15.06 25.92 -8.59
CA GLY A 141 -13.67 26.10 -8.22
C GLY A 141 -12.85 26.62 -9.38
N TYR A 142 -11.67 26.74 -9.50
CA TYR A 142 -10.87 27.40 -10.52
C TYR A 142 -10.75 26.59 -11.84
N PRO A 143 -11.81 26.61 -12.71
CA PRO A 143 -11.84 25.80 -13.94
C PRO A 143 -10.72 26.15 -14.90
N GLU A 144 -10.28 27.41 -14.92
CA GLU A 144 -9.20 27.88 -15.79
C GLU A 144 -7.88 27.16 -15.59
N LEU A 145 -7.64 26.63 -14.38
CA LEU A 145 -6.38 25.95 -14.03
C LEU A 145 -6.51 24.44 -14.00
N PHE A 146 -7.68 23.91 -13.69
CA PHE A 146 -7.87 22.50 -13.35
C PHE A 146 -8.96 21.79 -14.17
N SER A 147 -9.64 22.49 -15.08
CA SER A 147 -10.66 21.86 -15.91
C SER A 147 -10.05 20.87 -16.92
N ILE A 148 -10.79 19.81 -17.15
CA ILE A 148 -10.49 18.87 -18.22
C ILE A 148 -11.22 19.35 -19.47
N ALA A 149 -10.51 19.45 -20.59
CA ALA A 149 -11.09 19.87 -21.85
C ALA A 149 -12.14 18.86 -22.34
N GLY A 150 -13.32 19.36 -22.73
CA GLY A 150 -14.42 18.59 -23.30
C GLY A 150 -15.62 19.47 -23.57
N GLU A 151 -16.31 19.28 -24.70
CA GLU A 151 -17.48 20.03 -25.09
C GLU A 151 -18.77 19.51 -24.42
N SER A 152 -18.76 18.23 -24.03
CA SER A 152 -19.88 17.54 -23.40
C SER A 152 -19.47 16.95 -22.07
N LYS A 153 -20.43 16.81 -21.13
CA LYS A 153 -20.22 16.09 -19.87
C LYS A 153 -19.70 14.67 -20.09
N ARG A 154 -20.07 14.05 -21.20
CA ARG A 154 -19.59 12.72 -21.59
C ARG A 154 -18.11 12.74 -21.96
N ASP A 155 -17.69 13.75 -22.72
CA ASP A 155 -16.28 13.90 -23.16
C ASP A 155 -15.38 14.21 -21.94
N ILE A 156 -15.86 15.08 -21.05
CA ILE A 156 -15.18 15.38 -19.78
C ILE A 156 -15.00 14.10 -18.96
N LEU A 157 -16.05 13.29 -18.81
CA LEU A 157 -15.97 12.03 -18.05
C LEU A 157 -15.02 11.04 -18.73
N HIS A 158 -15.09 10.89 -20.05
CA HIS A 158 -14.20 10.02 -20.81
C HIS A 158 -12.74 10.45 -20.65
N SER A 159 -12.45 11.73 -20.79
CA SER A 159 -11.11 12.30 -20.61
C SER A 159 -10.59 12.11 -19.20
N LEU A 160 -11.46 12.33 -18.18
CA LEU A 160 -11.11 12.07 -16.78
C LEU A 160 -10.77 10.61 -16.53
N VAL A 161 -11.58 9.69 -17.05
CA VAL A 161 -11.33 8.24 -16.89
C VAL A 161 -10.02 7.85 -17.57
N MET A 162 -9.77 8.33 -18.79
CA MET A 162 -8.53 8.05 -19.52
C MET A 162 -7.32 8.60 -18.78
N GLN A 163 -7.38 9.82 -18.28
CA GLN A 163 -6.30 10.42 -17.48
C GLN A 163 -6.05 9.66 -16.17
N LYS A 164 -7.09 9.12 -15.56
CA LYS A 164 -7.00 8.39 -14.28
C LYS A 164 -6.82 6.88 -14.44
N LEU A 165 -6.77 6.38 -15.66
CA LEU A 165 -6.60 4.96 -15.95
C LEU A 165 -5.34 4.36 -15.29
N PRO A 166 -4.16 5.01 -15.31
CA PRO A 166 -2.97 4.49 -14.64
C PRO A 166 -3.15 4.40 -13.12
N ASP A 167 -3.77 5.41 -12.49
CA ASP A 167 -4.05 5.41 -11.05
C ASP A 167 -5.04 4.30 -10.67
N LEU A 168 -6.07 4.06 -11.50
CA LEU A 168 -7.02 2.95 -11.34
C LEU A 168 -6.33 1.58 -11.44
N LEU A 169 -5.39 1.43 -12.37
CA LEU A 169 -4.62 0.20 -12.53
C LEU A 169 -3.75 -0.07 -11.30
N ILE A 170 -3.14 0.95 -10.73
CA ILE A 170 -2.39 0.84 -9.46
C ILE A 170 -3.31 0.39 -8.32
N LEU A 171 -4.48 0.99 -8.18
CA LEU A 171 -5.48 0.59 -7.17
C LEU A 171 -5.90 -0.87 -7.37
N PHE A 172 -6.12 -1.28 -8.62
CA PHE A 172 -6.40 -2.66 -8.95
C PHE A 172 -5.29 -3.61 -8.46
N LEU A 173 -4.02 -3.29 -8.74
CA LEU A 173 -2.87 -4.08 -8.29
C LEU A 173 -2.73 -4.15 -6.76
N LEU A 174 -3.15 -3.11 -6.04
CA LEU A 174 -3.04 -3.07 -4.59
C LEU A 174 -4.17 -3.83 -3.87
N PHE A 175 -5.39 -3.82 -4.43
CA PHE A 175 -6.58 -4.33 -3.73
C PHE A 175 -7.04 -5.72 -4.19
N ILE A 176 -6.83 -6.09 -5.45
CA ILE A 176 -7.42 -7.32 -6.00
C ILE A 176 -6.51 -8.54 -5.85
N PRO A 177 -5.22 -8.53 -6.19
CA PRO A 177 -4.39 -9.72 -6.14
C PRO A 177 -4.28 -10.32 -4.74
N ALA A 178 -4.44 -11.65 -4.66
CA ALA A 178 -4.33 -12.38 -3.41
C ALA A 178 -2.96 -12.21 -2.69
N PRO A 179 -1.81 -12.16 -3.41
CA PRO A 179 -0.51 -11.89 -2.79
C PRO A 179 -0.45 -10.53 -2.10
N SER A 180 -0.99 -9.48 -2.73
CA SER A 180 -1.03 -8.13 -2.14
C SER A 180 -1.88 -8.10 -0.87
N ARG A 181 -3.06 -8.74 -0.90
CA ARG A 181 -3.95 -8.80 0.28
C ARG A 181 -3.34 -9.58 1.44
N ARG A 182 -2.65 -10.68 1.18
CA ARG A 182 -1.96 -11.49 2.21
C ARG A 182 -0.82 -10.72 2.85
N PHE A 183 -0.02 -10.03 2.04
CA PHE A 183 1.09 -9.22 2.52
C PHE A 183 0.66 -8.17 3.54
N PHE A 184 -0.42 -7.43 3.26
CA PHE A 184 -0.93 -6.40 4.16
C PHE A 184 -1.72 -6.92 5.38
N ARG A 185 -2.08 -8.22 5.42
CA ARG A 185 -2.71 -8.83 6.60
C ARG A 185 -1.70 -9.31 7.63
N LEU A 186 -0.49 -9.59 7.20
CA LEU A 186 0.56 -10.18 8.04
C LEU A 186 1.46 -9.10 8.70
N GLN A 187 1.22 -7.85 8.39
CA GLN A 187 1.88 -6.67 8.95
C GLN A 187 0.98 -5.98 9.98
#